data_0ce75254e5e5bd1c297cdd9ed3e74143
#
_entry.id   0ce75254e5e5bd1c297cdd9ed3e74143
#
_cell.length_a   1.000
_cell.length_b   1.000
_cell.length_c   1.000
_cell.angle_alpha   90.00
_cell.angle_beta   90.00
_cell.angle_gamma   90.00
#
_symmetry.space_group_name_H-M   'P 1'
#
loop_
_entity.id
_entity.type
_entity.pdbx_description
1 polymer ?
#
loop_
_entity_poly.entity_id
_entity_poly.type
_entity_poly.pdbx_seq_one_letter_code
_entity_poly.pdbx_strand_id
1 'polypeptide(L)'
;MGEIQHIFLVGAKSLGAYGGYETFINKLTEYHQNKKNIKYHVACKANGDGCMDETKVDGVTRINDHEFKFHNAHCFKIDIPQIGPAQAIYYDVAALKACCKYIKEHRIKHPIVYIMACRIGPFAGHFYKEIHKLGGKVYLNPDGHEWMRAKWSASIRKYWKISEQMMVKYCDLAICDSVNIEKYIHECYDGKGIKGRNPKTTFIAYGADLTLSKLADDDEKLVSWYKEKELTKKNYYLVVGRFVP
;
A
#
# COMPACT_ATOMS: atom_id res chain seq x y z
N MET A 1 -7.42 3.96 -30.18
CA MET A 1 -6.62 3.92 -28.93
C MET A 1 -7.47 3.23 -27.87
N GLY A 2 -6.93 2.21 -27.18
CA GLY A 2 -7.65 1.56 -26.08
C GLY A 2 -7.88 2.54 -24.94
N GLU A 3 -8.92 2.30 -24.15
CA GLU A 3 -9.24 3.09 -22.95
C GLU A 3 -8.08 2.96 -21.93
N ILE A 4 -7.66 4.09 -21.32
CA ILE A 4 -6.60 4.10 -20.30
C ILE A 4 -7.21 3.62 -18.98
N GLN A 5 -6.64 2.58 -18.38
CA GLN A 5 -7.01 2.14 -17.04
C GLN A 5 -6.37 3.06 -15.99
N HIS A 6 -7.16 3.79 -15.27
CA HIS A 6 -6.72 4.61 -14.14
C HIS A 6 -6.78 3.81 -12.85
N ILE A 7 -5.66 3.80 -12.09
CA ILE A 7 -5.52 3.10 -10.82
C ILE A 7 -5.06 4.08 -9.76
N PHE A 8 -5.86 4.25 -8.71
CA PHE A 8 -5.58 5.11 -7.57
C PHE A 8 -5.04 4.24 -6.44
N LEU A 9 -3.86 4.58 -5.91
CA LEU A 9 -3.16 3.86 -4.84
C LEU A 9 -3.23 4.69 -3.56
N VAL A 10 -3.85 4.12 -2.52
CA VAL A 10 -4.08 4.78 -1.23
C VAL A 10 -3.57 3.90 -0.10
N GLY A 11 -2.94 4.48 0.92
CA GLY A 11 -2.51 3.78 2.14
C GLY A 11 -1.00 3.65 2.30
N ALA A 12 -0.20 3.81 1.26
CA ALA A 12 1.24 4.00 1.40
C ALA A 12 1.55 5.46 1.77
N LYS A 13 2.65 5.70 2.49
CA LYS A 13 3.02 7.04 2.94
C LYS A 13 3.52 7.93 1.80
N SER A 14 4.25 7.35 0.85
CA SER A 14 4.76 8.02 -0.34
C SER A 14 5.27 7.02 -1.37
N LEU A 15 5.62 7.50 -2.54
CA LEU A 15 6.32 6.73 -3.55
C LEU A 15 7.84 6.89 -3.33
N GLY A 16 8.58 5.79 -3.18
CA GLY A 16 10.04 5.81 -2.99
C GLY A 16 10.54 5.86 -1.54
N ALA A 17 9.66 5.97 -0.52
CA ALA A 17 10.07 5.83 0.86
C ALA A 17 10.33 4.37 1.25
N TYR A 18 10.97 4.17 2.41
CA TYR A 18 11.16 2.83 2.98
C TYR A 18 9.87 2.33 3.63
N GLY A 19 9.46 1.15 3.25
CA GLY A 19 8.28 0.45 3.82
C GLY A 19 7.75 -0.61 2.87
N GLY A 20 6.96 -1.55 3.35
CA GLY A 20 6.42 -2.64 2.54
C GLY A 20 5.54 -2.12 1.39
N TYR A 21 4.56 -1.29 1.71
CA TYR A 21 3.68 -0.70 0.71
C TYR A 21 4.39 0.29 -0.20
N GLU A 22 5.27 1.12 0.37
CA GLU A 22 6.05 2.11 -0.35
C GLU A 22 6.95 1.42 -1.39
N THR A 23 7.65 0.36 -1.01
CA THR A 23 8.47 -0.45 -1.91
C THR A 23 7.62 -1.11 -3.00
N PHE A 24 6.47 -1.68 -2.60
CA PHE A 24 5.57 -2.34 -3.56
C PHE A 24 5.06 -1.37 -4.62
N ILE A 25 4.49 -0.21 -4.22
CA ILE A 25 3.95 0.74 -5.20
C ILE A 25 5.05 1.39 -6.05
N ASN A 26 6.25 1.59 -5.47
CA ASN A 26 7.40 2.10 -6.22
C ASN A 26 7.79 1.12 -7.33
N LYS A 27 7.96 -0.16 -7.02
CA LYS A 27 8.27 -1.19 -8.01
C LYS A 27 7.16 -1.40 -9.02
N LEU A 28 5.90 -1.35 -8.60
CA LEU A 28 4.74 -1.46 -9.50
C LEU A 28 4.69 -0.32 -10.51
N THR A 29 4.86 0.92 -10.06
CA THR A 29 4.85 2.10 -10.94
C THR A 29 6.07 2.16 -11.83
N GLU A 30 7.26 1.79 -11.33
CA GLU A 30 8.49 1.66 -12.11
C GLU A 30 8.32 0.64 -13.24
N TYR A 31 7.81 -0.55 -12.94
CA TYR A 31 7.58 -1.61 -13.93
C TYR A 31 6.61 -1.19 -15.05
N HIS A 32 5.58 -0.40 -14.70
CA HIS A 32 4.57 0.06 -15.65
C HIS A 32 4.83 1.46 -16.23
N GLN A 33 5.96 2.10 -15.92
CA GLN A 33 6.20 3.50 -16.31
C GLN A 33 6.08 3.78 -17.81
N ASN A 34 6.37 2.78 -18.64
CA ASN A 34 6.30 2.88 -20.12
C ASN A 34 4.98 2.34 -20.71
N LYS A 35 4.03 1.87 -19.88
CA LYS A 35 2.73 1.37 -20.34
C LYS A 35 1.76 2.52 -20.59
N LYS A 36 1.38 2.72 -21.85
CA LYS A 36 0.47 3.82 -22.25
C LYS A 36 -1.00 3.58 -21.90
N ASN A 37 -1.38 2.34 -21.63
CA ASN A 37 -2.75 1.93 -21.31
C ASN A 37 -3.05 1.86 -19.81
N ILE A 38 -2.07 2.18 -18.95
CA ILE A 38 -2.23 2.23 -17.49
C ILE A 38 -1.72 3.58 -16.98
N LYS A 39 -2.47 4.21 -16.08
CA LYS A 39 -2.06 5.44 -15.39
C LYS A 39 -2.31 5.32 -13.90
N TYR A 40 -1.24 5.47 -13.12
CA TYR A 40 -1.31 5.47 -11.68
C TYR A 40 -1.54 6.89 -11.12
N HIS A 41 -2.30 6.95 -10.03
CA HIS A 41 -2.48 8.12 -9.18
C HIS A 41 -2.17 7.71 -7.75
N VAL A 42 -1.15 8.31 -7.15
CA VAL A 42 -0.62 7.86 -5.86
C VAL A 42 -0.82 8.94 -4.80
N ALA A 43 -1.54 8.60 -3.75
CA ALA A 43 -1.62 9.45 -2.56
C ALA A 43 -0.29 9.39 -1.82
N CYS A 44 0.25 10.56 -1.46
CA CYS A 44 1.49 10.72 -0.71
C CYS A 44 1.24 11.64 0.50
N LYS A 45 1.96 11.42 1.59
CA LYS A 45 1.97 12.36 2.72
C LYS A 45 2.75 13.62 2.33
N ALA A 46 2.20 14.78 2.65
CA ALA A 46 2.88 16.04 2.44
C ALA A 46 3.92 16.34 3.53
N ASN A 47 3.72 15.76 4.73
CA ASN A 47 4.54 16.04 5.91
C ASN A 47 4.59 14.84 6.86
N GLY A 48 5.50 14.90 7.83
CA GLY A 48 5.67 13.89 8.87
C GLY A 48 6.45 12.66 8.42
N ASP A 49 6.42 11.60 9.24
CA ASP A 49 7.18 10.39 8.98
C ASP A 49 6.80 9.71 7.67
N GLY A 50 7.80 9.37 6.86
CA GLY A 50 7.67 8.68 5.59
C GLY A 50 7.20 9.55 4.43
N CYS A 51 7.11 10.90 4.56
CA CYS A 51 6.96 11.77 3.42
C CYS A 51 8.21 11.72 2.53
N MET A 52 8.01 11.88 1.23
CA MET A 52 9.08 11.93 0.24
C MET A 52 9.56 13.39 0.07
N ASP A 53 10.85 13.58 0.08
CA ASP A 53 11.45 14.83 -0.38
C ASP A 53 11.69 14.71 -1.88
N GLU A 54 10.75 15.17 -2.67
CA GLU A 54 10.79 15.10 -4.13
C GLU A 54 11.95 15.88 -4.75
N THR A 55 12.60 16.76 -3.99
CA THR A 55 13.77 17.52 -4.48
C THR A 55 15.05 16.69 -4.46
N LYS A 56 15.06 15.60 -3.72
CA LYS A 56 16.21 14.69 -3.54
C LYS A 56 16.11 13.39 -4.33
N VAL A 57 15.07 13.24 -5.13
CA VAL A 57 14.83 12.01 -5.90
C VAL A 57 14.90 12.28 -7.38
N ASP A 58 15.83 11.61 -8.06
CA ASP A 58 15.99 11.74 -9.51
C ASP A 58 14.76 11.23 -10.26
N GLY A 59 14.42 11.89 -11.36
CA GLY A 59 13.30 11.50 -12.22
C GLY A 59 11.94 12.04 -11.77
N VAL A 60 11.89 12.80 -10.68
CA VAL A 60 10.67 13.50 -10.24
C VAL A 60 10.46 14.77 -11.07
N THR A 61 9.23 14.98 -11.53
CA THR A 61 8.80 16.24 -12.17
C THR A 61 7.74 16.90 -11.31
N ARG A 62 8.05 18.00 -10.68
CA ARG A 62 7.11 18.79 -9.88
C ARG A 62 6.06 19.44 -10.79
N ILE A 63 4.78 19.37 -10.41
CA ILE A 63 3.67 20.03 -11.10
C ILE A 63 3.30 21.32 -10.34
N ASN A 64 3.09 21.21 -9.02
CA ASN A 64 2.82 22.32 -8.11
C ASN A 64 3.23 21.91 -6.69
N ASP A 65 2.84 22.67 -5.66
CA ASP A 65 3.22 22.42 -4.27
C ASP A 65 2.64 21.11 -3.70
N HIS A 66 1.53 20.63 -4.27
CA HIS A 66 0.82 19.45 -3.82
C HIS A 66 0.83 18.29 -4.81
N GLU A 67 1.45 18.47 -6.00
CA GLU A 67 1.43 17.44 -7.04
C GLU A 67 2.78 17.32 -7.75
N PHE A 68 3.16 16.07 -8.05
CA PHE A 68 4.35 15.75 -8.83
C PHE A 68 4.12 14.50 -9.68
N LYS A 69 5.01 14.25 -10.63
CA LYS A 69 5.08 13.00 -11.40
C LYS A 69 6.35 12.25 -11.04
N PHE A 70 6.20 10.94 -10.88
CA PHE A 70 7.32 10.02 -10.69
C PHE A 70 6.96 8.65 -11.29
N HIS A 71 7.87 7.99 -12.01
CA HIS A 71 7.60 6.76 -12.78
C HIS A 71 6.32 6.87 -13.64
N ASN A 72 6.08 8.02 -14.25
CA ASN A 72 4.85 8.34 -14.99
C ASN A 72 3.55 8.25 -14.16
N ALA A 73 3.65 8.08 -12.85
CA ALA A 73 2.52 8.18 -11.94
C ALA A 73 2.25 9.64 -11.57
N HIS A 74 0.99 10.03 -11.46
CA HIS A 74 0.56 11.28 -10.86
C HIS A 74 0.49 11.11 -9.35
N CYS A 75 1.33 11.81 -8.61
CA CYS A 75 1.40 11.79 -7.16
C CYS A 75 0.77 13.06 -6.59
N PHE A 76 -0.10 12.92 -5.59
CA PHE A 76 -0.74 14.05 -4.92
C PHE A 76 -0.52 13.99 -3.41
N LYS A 77 -0.18 15.13 -2.81
CA LYS A 77 0.22 15.24 -1.42
C LYS A 77 -0.98 15.60 -0.53
N ILE A 78 -1.06 14.91 0.60
CA ILE A 78 -2.09 15.12 1.64
C ILE A 78 -1.42 15.65 2.90
N ASP A 79 -1.86 16.81 3.35
CA ASP A 79 -1.41 17.41 4.61
C ASP A 79 -1.96 16.63 5.81
N ILE A 80 -1.07 16.31 6.76
CA ILE A 80 -1.39 15.49 7.92
C ILE A 80 -1.38 16.37 9.19
N PRO A 81 -2.51 16.49 9.89
CA PRO A 81 -2.56 17.18 11.17
C PRO A 81 -1.85 16.38 12.27
N GLN A 82 -1.35 17.07 13.29
CA GLN A 82 -0.65 16.45 14.44
C GLN A 82 -1.65 15.86 15.45
N ILE A 83 -2.30 14.76 15.09
CA ILE A 83 -3.34 14.08 15.87
C ILE A 83 -2.92 12.68 16.36
N GLY A 84 -1.61 12.44 16.51
CA GLY A 84 -1.09 11.16 16.99
C GLY A 84 -1.48 9.96 16.12
N PRO A 85 -1.80 8.79 16.69
CA PRO A 85 -2.08 7.57 15.92
C PRO A 85 -3.25 7.67 14.94
N ALA A 86 -4.19 8.62 15.15
CA ALA A 86 -5.32 8.86 14.25
C ALA A 86 -4.90 9.42 12.88
N GLN A 87 -3.65 9.90 12.76
CA GLN A 87 -3.10 10.42 11.49
C GLN A 87 -3.24 9.44 10.33
N ALA A 88 -3.07 8.14 10.58
CA ALA A 88 -3.16 7.13 9.53
C ALA A 88 -4.59 7.00 8.97
N ILE A 89 -5.58 7.08 9.85
CA ILE A 89 -7.01 7.06 9.46
C ILE A 89 -7.36 8.35 8.71
N TYR A 90 -6.94 9.49 9.25
CA TYR A 90 -7.15 10.79 8.61
C TYR A 90 -6.57 10.83 7.20
N TYR A 91 -5.31 10.36 7.05
CA TYR A 91 -4.62 10.32 5.77
C TYR A 91 -5.40 9.52 4.72
N ASP A 92 -5.80 8.28 5.04
CA ASP A 92 -6.52 7.43 4.08
C ASP A 92 -7.90 8.02 3.72
N VAL A 93 -8.61 8.62 4.69
CA VAL A 93 -9.90 9.31 4.45
C VAL A 93 -9.71 10.53 3.54
N ALA A 94 -8.71 11.37 3.81
CA ALA A 94 -8.42 12.55 3.01
C ALA A 94 -7.95 12.17 1.59
N ALA A 95 -7.12 11.12 1.47
CA ALA A 95 -6.69 10.58 0.19
C ALA A 95 -7.87 10.08 -0.65
N LEU A 96 -8.80 9.33 -0.06
CA LEU A 96 -10.00 8.88 -0.77
C LEU A 96 -10.92 10.03 -1.20
N LYS A 97 -11.07 11.07 -0.38
CA LYS A 97 -11.78 12.28 -0.79
C LYS A 97 -11.13 12.92 -2.01
N ALA A 98 -9.80 13.05 -2.01
CA ALA A 98 -9.04 13.59 -3.14
C ALA A 98 -9.20 12.70 -4.39
N CYS A 99 -9.14 11.37 -4.26
CA CYS A 99 -9.40 10.44 -5.35
C CYS A 99 -10.79 10.63 -5.96
N CYS A 100 -11.85 10.63 -5.14
CA CYS A 100 -13.23 10.80 -5.62
C CYS A 100 -13.42 12.16 -6.32
N LYS A 101 -12.84 13.22 -5.76
CA LYS A 101 -12.84 14.56 -6.38
C LYS A 101 -12.16 14.52 -7.75
N TYR A 102 -10.94 13.99 -7.83
CA TYR A 102 -10.16 13.91 -9.07
C TYR A 102 -10.87 13.08 -10.14
N ILE A 103 -11.42 11.92 -9.79
CA ILE A 103 -12.19 11.05 -10.69
C ILE A 103 -13.37 11.82 -11.30
N LYS A 104 -14.12 12.55 -10.46
CA LYS A 104 -15.27 13.33 -10.87
C LYS A 104 -14.89 14.50 -11.80
N GLU A 105 -13.89 15.30 -11.41
CA GLU A 105 -13.43 16.48 -12.16
C GLU A 105 -12.88 16.12 -13.54
N HIS A 106 -12.15 15.01 -13.62
CA HIS A 106 -11.54 14.54 -14.86
C HIS A 106 -12.42 13.54 -15.63
N ARG A 107 -13.63 13.26 -15.14
CA ARG A 107 -14.61 12.34 -15.77
C ARG A 107 -13.99 10.98 -16.10
N ILE A 108 -13.15 10.46 -15.19
CA ILE A 108 -12.47 9.18 -15.37
C ILE A 108 -13.48 8.04 -15.36
N LYS A 109 -13.43 7.21 -16.39
CA LYS A 109 -14.29 6.04 -16.51
C LYS A 109 -13.61 4.81 -15.90
N HIS A 110 -14.40 3.95 -15.27
CA HIS A 110 -13.98 2.66 -14.73
C HIS A 110 -12.68 2.70 -13.89
N PRO A 111 -12.50 3.71 -12.96
CA PRO A 111 -11.29 3.76 -12.14
C PRO A 111 -11.22 2.57 -11.18
N ILE A 112 -10.01 2.14 -10.87
CA ILE A 112 -9.75 1.22 -9.77
C ILE A 112 -9.16 2.04 -8.62
N VAL A 113 -9.73 1.95 -7.43
CA VAL A 113 -9.16 2.50 -6.20
C VAL A 113 -8.64 1.34 -5.36
N TYR A 114 -7.32 1.24 -5.25
CA TYR A 114 -6.65 0.18 -4.50
C TYR A 114 -6.16 0.72 -3.16
N ILE A 115 -6.74 0.20 -2.09
CA ILE A 115 -6.51 0.65 -0.72
C ILE A 115 -5.62 -0.37 -0.01
N MET A 116 -4.56 0.10 0.63
CA MET A 116 -3.61 -0.72 1.37
C MET A 116 -3.86 -0.59 2.86
N ALA A 117 -4.04 -1.72 3.54
CA ALA A 117 -4.44 -1.88 4.92
C ALA A 117 -5.89 -1.47 5.26
N CYS A 118 -6.39 -2.07 6.32
CA CYS A 118 -7.80 -1.96 6.73
C CYS A 118 -8.02 -0.89 7.81
N ARG A 119 -7.63 0.38 7.53
CA ARG A 119 -7.63 1.46 8.55
C ARG A 119 -8.96 2.19 8.69
N ILE A 120 -9.82 2.19 7.66
CA ILE A 120 -10.94 3.12 7.55
C ILE A 120 -12.31 2.43 7.56
N GLY A 121 -12.44 1.26 8.17
CA GLY A 121 -13.67 0.47 8.18
C GLY A 121 -14.96 1.27 8.42
N PRO A 122 -15.06 2.11 9.48
CA PRO A 122 -16.25 2.92 9.72
C PRO A 122 -16.63 3.88 8.57
N PHE A 123 -15.67 4.27 7.74
CA PHE A 123 -15.86 5.17 6.59
C PHE A 123 -15.99 4.40 5.25
N ALA A 124 -15.60 3.12 5.22
CA ALA A 124 -15.49 2.32 4.00
C ALA A 124 -16.81 2.29 3.21
N GLY A 125 -17.94 2.06 3.88
CA GLY A 125 -19.23 1.99 3.21
C GLY A 125 -19.61 3.27 2.45
N HIS A 126 -19.26 4.44 2.99
CA HIS A 126 -19.48 5.73 2.33
C HIS A 126 -18.63 5.87 1.06
N PHE A 127 -17.30 5.70 1.18
CA PHE A 127 -16.37 5.87 0.06
C PHE A 127 -16.56 4.83 -1.03
N TYR A 128 -16.79 3.57 -0.67
CA TYR A 128 -16.99 2.51 -1.64
C TYR A 128 -18.27 2.77 -2.48
N LYS A 129 -19.34 3.21 -1.81
CA LYS A 129 -20.57 3.61 -2.50
C LYS A 129 -20.35 4.82 -3.44
N GLU A 130 -19.53 5.78 -3.04
CA GLU A 130 -19.18 6.93 -3.88
C GLU A 130 -18.37 6.51 -5.09
N ILE A 131 -17.32 5.70 -4.91
CA ILE A 131 -16.48 5.16 -5.99
C ILE A 131 -17.34 4.36 -6.98
N HIS A 132 -18.26 3.51 -6.49
CA HIS A 132 -19.17 2.76 -7.35
C HIS A 132 -20.12 3.66 -8.15
N LYS A 133 -20.62 4.75 -7.54
CA LYS A 133 -21.44 5.75 -8.27
C LYS A 133 -20.66 6.45 -9.39
N LEU A 134 -19.35 6.57 -9.23
CA LEU A 134 -18.45 7.10 -10.25
C LEU A 134 -18.03 6.04 -11.30
N GLY A 135 -18.62 4.83 -11.26
CA GLY A 135 -18.33 3.72 -12.18
C GLY A 135 -17.03 2.96 -11.85
N GLY A 136 -16.44 3.21 -10.69
CA GLY A 136 -15.19 2.58 -10.26
C GLY A 136 -15.37 1.27 -9.50
N LYS A 137 -14.23 0.65 -9.19
CA LYS A 137 -14.11 -0.53 -8.32
C LYS A 137 -13.14 -0.26 -7.18
N VAL A 138 -13.38 -0.92 -6.05
CA VAL A 138 -12.51 -0.86 -4.87
C VAL A 138 -11.79 -2.18 -4.71
N TYR A 139 -10.47 -2.13 -4.79
CA TYR A 139 -9.60 -3.24 -4.43
C TYR A 139 -8.97 -2.98 -3.06
N LEU A 140 -8.73 -4.02 -2.31
CA LEU A 140 -8.24 -3.94 -0.94
C LEU A 140 -7.05 -4.88 -0.76
N ASN A 141 -5.93 -4.40 -0.23
CA ASN A 141 -4.93 -5.27 0.40
C ASN A 141 -5.26 -5.31 1.89
N PRO A 142 -5.66 -6.46 2.44
CA PRO A 142 -6.07 -6.55 3.84
C PRO A 142 -4.90 -6.48 4.83
N ASP A 143 -3.65 -6.57 4.40
CA ASP A 143 -2.40 -6.63 5.20
C ASP A 143 -2.36 -7.86 6.14
N GLY A 144 -3.41 -8.14 6.81
CA GLY A 144 -3.62 -9.31 7.67
C GLY A 144 -3.14 -9.13 9.12
N HIS A 145 -4.03 -9.56 10.01
CA HIS A 145 -3.77 -9.70 11.46
C HIS A 145 -3.24 -8.46 12.21
N GLU A 146 -3.41 -7.22 11.69
CA GLU A 146 -2.96 -6.02 12.41
C GLU A 146 -3.56 -5.94 13.83
N TRP A 147 -4.78 -6.43 14.00
CA TRP A 147 -5.47 -6.51 15.29
C TRP A 147 -4.84 -7.50 16.28
N MET A 148 -3.96 -8.40 15.83
CA MET A 148 -3.24 -9.34 16.71
C MET A 148 -1.93 -8.77 17.25
N ARG A 149 -1.45 -7.66 16.74
CA ARG A 149 -0.15 -7.11 17.13
C ARG A 149 -0.15 -6.65 18.57
N ALA A 150 0.84 -7.10 19.35
CA ALA A 150 0.97 -6.83 20.78
C ALA A 150 1.15 -5.34 21.12
N LYS A 151 1.68 -4.55 20.18
CA LYS A 151 1.86 -3.10 20.34
C LYS A 151 0.55 -2.32 20.56
N TRP A 152 -0.60 -2.91 20.23
CA TRP A 152 -1.90 -2.25 20.31
C TRP A 152 -2.65 -2.60 21.60
N SER A 153 -3.27 -1.60 22.23
CA SER A 153 -4.20 -1.82 23.33
C SER A 153 -5.43 -2.63 22.89
N ALA A 154 -6.15 -3.21 23.84
CA ALA A 154 -7.33 -4.03 23.52
C ALA A 154 -8.40 -3.26 22.72
N SER A 155 -8.62 -1.98 23.03
CA SER A 155 -9.58 -1.12 22.31
C SER A 155 -9.14 -0.87 20.86
N ILE A 156 -7.85 -0.62 20.64
CA ILE A 156 -7.30 -0.42 19.29
C ILE A 156 -7.36 -1.73 18.49
N ARG A 157 -7.05 -2.87 19.10
CA ARG A 157 -7.18 -4.18 18.44
C ARG A 157 -8.63 -4.46 18.03
N LYS A 158 -9.60 -4.13 18.89
CA LYS A 158 -11.03 -4.25 18.56
C LYS A 158 -11.40 -3.36 17.37
N TYR A 159 -10.92 -2.11 17.35
CA TYR A 159 -11.11 -1.21 16.21
C TYR A 159 -10.58 -1.82 14.92
N TRP A 160 -9.34 -2.32 14.90
CA TRP A 160 -8.73 -2.93 13.73
C TRP A 160 -9.53 -4.11 13.21
N LYS A 161 -9.98 -5.00 14.10
CA LYS A 161 -10.79 -6.17 13.71
C LYS A 161 -12.11 -5.79 13.07
N ILE A 162 -12.81 -4.81 13.65
CA ILE A 162 -14.08 -4.29 13.11
C ILE A 162 -13.82 -3.59 11.75
N SER A 163 -12.77 -2.78 11.70
CA SER A 163 -12.38 -2.06 10.48
C SER A 163 -12.07 -3.02 9.33
N GLU A 164 -11.28 -4.06 9.58
CA GLU A 164 -10.98 -5.12 8.60
C GLU A 164 -12.24 -5.79 8.09
N GLN A 165 -13.13 -6.22 9.00
CA GLN A 165 -14.39 -6.84 8.63
C GLN A 165 -15.26 -5.94 7.74
N MET A 166 -15.35 -4.64 8.08
CA MET A 166 -16.15 -3.69 7.29
C MET A 166 -15.53 -3.46 5.91
N MET A 167 -14.21 -3.32 5.83
CA MET A 167 -13.52 -3.07 4.55
C MET A 167 -13.58 -4.29 3.63
N VAL A 168 -13.33 -5.49 4.14
CA VAL A 168 -13.48 -6.75 3.38
C VAL A 168 -14.92 -6.95 2.91
N LYS A 169 -15.90 -6.64 3.77
CA LYS A 169 -17.33 -6.77 3.42
C LYS A 169 -17.74 -5.96 2.19
N TYR A 170 -17.15 -4.80 1.99
CA TYR A 170 -17.61 -3.84 0.97
C TYR A 170 -16.72 -3.79 -0.27
N CYS A 171 -15.47 -4.31 -0.23
CA CYS A 171 -14.59 -4.28 -1.39
C CYS A 171 -15.07 -5.18 -2.54
N ASP A 172 -14.67 -4.85 -3.75
CA ASP A 172 -14.96 -5.66 -4.94
C ASP A 172 -13.99 -6.83 -5.08
N LEU A 173 -12.73 -6.65 -4.60
CA LEU A 173 -11.70 -7.67 -4.63
C LEU A 173 -10.71 -7.43 -3.50
N ALA A 174 -10.43 -8.44 -2.69
CA ALA A 174 -9.31 -8.45 -1.75
C ALA A 174 -8.09 -9.09 -2.42
N ILE A 175 -7.01 -8.33 -2.56
CA ILE A 175 -5.73 -8.78 -3.11
C ILE A 175 -4.82 -9.12 -1.93
N CYS A 176 -4.69 -10.39 -1.63
CA CYS A 176 -3.89 -10.90 -0.52
C CYS A 176 -2.43 -11.04 -0.97
N ASP A 177 -1.48 -10.72 -0.11
CA ASP A 177 -0.05 -10.82 -0.39
C ASP A 177 0.52 -12.22 -0.13
N SER A 178 -0.24 -13.08 0.54
CA SER A 178 0.11 -14.48 0.76
C SER A 178 -1.11 -15.39 0.70
N VAL A 179 -0.87 -16.66 0.35
CA VAL A 179 -1.91 -17.71 0.37
C VAL A 179 -2.52 -17.85 1.76
N ASN A 180 -1.72 -17.69 2.81
CA ASN A 180 -2.20 -17.77 4.18
C ASN A 180 -3.14 -16.62 4.55
N ILE A 181 -2.90 -15.42 4.03
CA ILE A 181 -3.81 -14.29 4.23
C ILE A 181 -5.11 -14.51 3.45
N GLU A 182 -5.04 -15.03 2.23
CA GLU A 182 -6.24 -15.37 1.47
C GLU A 182 -7.10 -16.40 2.21
N LYS A 183 -6.49 -17.48 2.71
CA LYS A 183 -7.14 -18.49 3.54
C LYS A 183 -7.78 -17.89 4.79
N TYR A 184 -7.05 -17.04 5.50
CA TYR A 184 -7.55 -16.33 6.68
C TYR A 184 -8.78 -15.47 6.36
N ILE A 185 -8.78 -14.73 5.24
CA ILE A 185 -9.93 -13.90 4.83
C ILE A 185 -11.17 -14.78 4.64
N HIS A 186 -11.05 -15.94 4.00
CA HIS A 186 -12.16 -16.86 3.84
C HIS A 186 -12.61 -17.48 5.17
N GLU A 187 -11.70 -17.95 6.00
CA GLU A 187 -12.02 -18.51 7.33
C GLU A 187 -12.75 -17.52 8.23
N CYS A 188 -12.39 -16.23 8.14
CA CYS A 188 -12.99 -15.19 8.99
C CYS A 188 -14.25 -14.57 8.42
N TYR A 189 -14.38 -14.46 7.09
CA TYR A 189 -15.37 -13.56 6.48
C TYR A 189 -16.30 -14.21 5.45
N ASP A 190 -16.18 -15.48 5.16
CA ASP A 190 -17.17 -16.19 4.33
C ASP A 190 -18.56 -16.09 4.96
N GLY A 191 -19.57 -15.86 4.13
CA GLY A 191 -20.94 -15.62 4.56
C GLY A 191 -21.21 -14.28 5.25
N LYS A 192 -20.19 -13.45 5.52
CA LYS A 192 -20.34 -12.17 6.24
C LYS A 192 -20.36 -10.93 5.33
N GLY A 193 -20.27 -11.12 4.04
CA GLY A 193 -20.36 -10.06 3.04
C GLY A 193 -21.78 -9.49 2.89
N ILE A 194 -21.95 -8.56 1.95
CA ILE A 194 -23.27 -8.00 1.63
C ILE A 194 -24.18 -9.14 1.16
N LYS A 195 -25.37 -9.28 1.76
CA LYS A 195 -26.34 -10.35 1.47
C LYS A 195 -25.75 -11.77 1.66
N GLY A 196 -24.86 -11.94 2.62
CA GLY A 196 -24.25 -13.25 2.92
C GLY A 196 -23.24 -13.75 1.88
N ARG A 197 -22.72 -12.87 1.02
CA ARG A 197 -21.71 -13.27 0.02
C ARG A 197 -20.35 -13.48 0.65
N ASN A 198 -19.58 -14.40 0.07
CA ASN A 198 -18.17 -14.55 0.37
C ASN A 198 -17.37 -13.39 -0.22
N PRO A 199 -16.26 -12.97 0.44
CA PRO A 199 -15.34 -12.02 -0.17
C PRO A 199 -14.78 -12.62 -1.48
N LYS A 200 -14.62 -11.77 -2.49
CA LYS A 200 -13.81 -12.13 -3.66
C LYS A 200 -12.36 -11.87 -3.33
N THR A 201 -11.51 -12.86 -3.53
CA THR A 201 -10.09 -12.77 -3.24
C THR A 201 -9.25 -13.13 -4.45
N THR A 202 -8.01 -12.72 -4.40
CA THR A 202 -6.93 -13.22 -5.25
C THR A 202 -5.61 -13.09 -4.49
N PHE A 203 -4.66 -13.94 -4.81
CA PHE A 203 -3.34 -13.93 -4.22
C PHE A 203 -2.34 -13.35 -5.22
N ILE A 204 -1.61 -12.32 -4.80
CA ILE A 204 -0.48 -11.73 -5.53
C ILE A 204 0.64 -11.48 -4.54
N ALA A 205 1.66 -12.33 -4.53
CA ALA A 205 2.82 -12.17 -3.65
C ALA A 205 3.61 -10.90 -3.98
N TYR A 206 4.19 -10.30 -2.96
CA TYR A 206 5.24 -9.32 -3.18
C TYR A 206 6.45 -10.01 -3.82
N GLY A 207 6.99 -9.35 -4.85
CA GLY A 207 8.21 -9.81 -5.53
C GLY A 207 9.46 -9.59 -4.67
N ALA A 208 10.53 -10.23 -5.05
CA ALA A 208 11.87 -9.97 -4.55
C ALA A 208 12.78 -9.53 -5.70
N ASP A 209 13.78 -8.68 -5.39
CA ASP A 209 14.85 -8.39 -6.32
C ASP A 209 15.77 -9.61 -6.38
N LEU A 210 15.92 -10.19 -7.55
CA LEU A 210 16.75 -11.38 -7.79
C LEU A 210 18.18 -11.01 -8.19
N THR A 211 18.56 -9.74 -8.12
CA THR A 211 19.92 -9.30 -8.42
C THR A 211 20.89 -9.91 -7.43
N LEU A 212 21.78 -10.74 -7.91
CA LEU A 212 22.83 -11.33 -7.11
C LEU A 212 23.87 -10.28 -6.71
N SER A 213 24.48 -10.46 -5.55
CA SER A 213 25.64 -9.67 -5.15
C SER A 213 26.75 -9.81 -6.19
N LYS A 214 27.40 -8.69 -6.51
CA LYS A 214 28.59 -8.67 -7.37
C LYS A 214 29.88 -8.92 -6.59
N LEU A 215 29.80 -9.04 -5.25
CA LEU A 215 30.95 -9.33 -4.41
C LEU A 215 31.38 -10.79 -4.64
N ALA A 216 32.65 -10.99 -4.94
CA ALA A 216 33.26 -12.31 -4.95
C ALA A 216 33.35 -12.85 -3.49
N ASP A 217 33.47 -14.15 -3.38
CA ASP A 217 33.52 -14.82 -2.07
C ASP A 217 34.76 -14.41 -1.22
N ASP A 218 35.82 -13.95 -1.87
CA ASP A 218 37.06 -13.45 -1.31
C ASP A 218 37.19 -11.91 -1.31
N ASP A 219 36.09 -11.20 -1.65
CA ASP A 219 36.06 -9.75 -1.60
C ASP A 219 36.41 -9.25 -0.18
N GLU A 220 37.37 -8.32 -0.10
CA GLU A 220 37.87 -7.81 1.18
C GLU A 220 36.78 -7.25 2.09
N LYS A 221 35.74 -6.64 1.53
CA LYS A 221 34.60 -6.10 2.30
C LYS A 221 33.79 -7.23 2.94
N LEU A 222 33.62 -8.32 2.22
CA LEU A 222 32.87 -9.48 2.71
C LEU A 222 33.67 -10.23 3.76
N VAL A 223 34.95 -10.45 3.51
CA VAL A 223 35.90 -11.11 4.45
C VAL A 223 36.02 -10.30 5.75
N SER A 224 36.20 -8.98 5.65
CA SER A 224 36.28 -8.08 6.81
C SER A 224 34.96 -8.10 7.62
N TRP A 225 33.81 -8.13 6.96
CA TRP A 225 32.51 -8.21 7.61
C TRP A 225 32.33 -9.53 8.37
N TYR A 226 32.70 -10.67 7.79
CA TYR A 226 32.68 -11.96 8.47
C TYR A 226 33.57 -11.95 9.73
N LYS A 227 34.79 -11.37 9.62
CA LYS A 227 35.69 -11.24 10.72
C LYS A 227 35.18 -10.33 11.84
N GLU A 228 34.60 -9.17 11.48
CA GLU A 228 33.98 -8.23 12.43
C GLU A 228 32.84 -8.86 13.22
N LYS A 229 32.04 -9.69 12.54
CA LYS A 229 30.88 -10.35 13.15
C LYS A 229 31.20 -11.72 13.75
N GLU A 230 32.46 -12.13 13.78
CA GLU A 230 32.89 -13.45 14.25
C GLU A 230 32.13 -14.61 13.59
N LEU A 231 31.83 -14.47 12.31
CA LEU A 231 31.03 -15.45 11.54
C LEU A 231 31.96 -16.27 10.64
N THR A 232 31.58 -17.55 10.45
CA THR A 232 32.19 -18.40 9.42
C THR A 232 31.24 -18.51 8.24
N LYS A 233 31.79 -18.34 7.03
CA LYS A 233 31.00 -18.46 5.78
C LYS A 233 30.17 -19.73 5.75
N LYS A 234 28.88 -19.61 5.38
CA LYS A 234 27.89 -20.70 5.34
C LYS A 234 27.59 -21.39 6.68
N ASN A 235 28.06 -20.85 7.80
CA ASN A 235 27.81 -21.40 9.13
C ASN A 235 27.10 -20.38 10.04
N TYR A 236 26.02 -19.77 9.55
CA TYR A 236 25.18 -18.85 10.30
C TYR A 236 23.76 -18.81 9.73
N TYR A 237 22.81 -18.35 10.53
CA TYR A 237 21.46 -18.06 10.10
C TYR A 237 21.29 -16.53 9.99
N LEU A 238 20.80 -16.06 8.83
CA LEU A 238 20.54 -14.64 8.61
C LEU A 238 19.03 -14.39 8.75
N VAL A 239 18.68 -13.48 9.67
CA VAL A 239 17.32 -12.97 9.80
C VAL A 239 17.32 -11.49 9.43
N VAL A 240 16.57 -11.14 8.38
CA VAL A 240 16.41 -9.75 7.94
C VAL A 240 14.99 -9.33 8.23
N GLY A 241 14.81 -8.37 9.13
CA GLY A 241 13.49 -7.91 9.53
C GLY A 241 13.53 -6.64 10.37
N ARG A 242 12.35 -6.07 10.57
CA ARG A 242 12.19 -4.98 11.55
C ARG A 242 11.96 -5.61 12.92
N PHE A 243 12.81 -5.26 13.89
CA PHE A 243 12.52 -5.56 15.27
C PHE A 243 11.38 -4.67 15.76
N VAL A 244 10.24 -5.27 15.99
CA VAL A 244 9.06 -4.61 16.59
C VAL A 244 8.66 -5.40 17.83
N PRO A 245 8.31 -4.72 18.94
CA PRO A 245 7.84 -5.39 20.15
C PRO A 245 6.53 -6.13 19.94
#